data_3624c24eba74e7808c4963c9219e1213
#
_entry.id   3624c24eba74e7808c4963c9219e1213
#
_cell.length_a   1.000
_cell.length_b   1.000
_cell.length_c   1.000
_cell.angle_alpha   90.00
_cell.angle_beta   90.00
_cell.angle_gamma   90.00
#
_symmetry.space_group_name_H-M   'P 1'
#
loop_
_entity.id
_entity.type
_entity.pdbx_description
1 polymer ?
#
loop_
_entity_poly.entity_id
_entity_poly.type
_entity_poly.pdbx_seq_one_letter_code
_entity_poly.pdbx_strand_id
1 'polypeptide(L)'
;MSDVQKSEVCVLSDGFAATRDPNFEVTWKAADTENPRTWPVWYRCFVVAATSFSTTIVIMYTTMYTSGLDGMQDAFNSSETVVLLGLTTNLFGLGIGSAVLSSLSEIYGRRPVYVVSVLLFGIFVLPVALAKNIETILISRFFSGFFGGVSISSGPGSVADVTNDQYRALALSCWSLGTMNGPVLGPIIGGFIFQYLDWRWINWIVLISTGFSLILMFLVKETYAPTLLRRRTKKLQQETGDLRWWCQFDHEQTGLQMLKTNLIRPIRMILFEPICIFWNIYIGIVYAVLFLCFVAYPIVFEEHRGWSPSLAGLGYCGIGIGTAIAVISEPLIRKVINLHPSDPSTGRPAPEAAAWAVCLGSVLIPIGEFWFAWTAKPSIHWILPILAGLPFGLGNGLVFIYATNYIAGSYTVYAASAMAGNSIVRYGLGGVLPLAGSKMYHTLGPNWAGTMLAIIEVVLIPIPFFFYKFGHKIRLRSPMIVGEIRNRASGK
;
A
#
# COMPACT_ATOMS: atom_id res chain seq x y z
N MET A 1 -22.87 -14.22 25.56
CA MET A 1 -21.70 -13.81 24.77
C MET A 1 -21.49 -14.62 23.49
N SER A 2 -22.51 -15.25 22.93
CA SER A 2 -22.43 -16.15 21.75
C SER A 2 -23.09 -15.58 20.49
N ASP A 3 -23.84 -14.51 20.55
CA ASP A 3 -24.64 -14.03 19.42
C ASP A 3 -24.08 -12.80 18.65
N VAL A 4 -23.02 -12.16 19.16
CA VAL A 4 -22.42 -11.01 18.48
C VAL A 4 -21.46 -11.39 17.35
N GLN A 5 -21.03 -12.64 17.25
CA GLN A 5 -20.09 -13.12 16.24
C GLN A 5 -20.73 -13.52 14.91
N LYS A 6 -22.07 -13.61 14.84
CA LYS A 6 -22.80 -14.00 13.61
C LYS A 6 -23.06 -12.88 12.62
N SER A 7 -22.89 -11.61 13.01
CA SER A 7 -23.36 -10.48 12.19
C SER A 7 -22.37 -9.89 11.18
N GLU A 8 -21.10 -10.28 11.18
CA GLU A 8 -20.07 -9.57 10.39
C GLU A 8 -19.71 -10.14 9.00
N VAL A 9 -20.23 -11.30 8.61
CA VAL A 9 -19.87 -11.96 7.33
C VAL A 9 -21.07 -12.23 6.42
N CYS A 10 -22.26 -11.86 6.83
CA CYS A 10 -23.51 -12.35 6.25
C CYS A 10 -24.20 -11.33 5.33
N VAL A 11 -23.60 -10.85 4.23
CA VAL A 11 -24.32 -9.93 3.33
C VAL A 11 -24.31 -10.34 1.84
N LEU A 12 -23.60 -11.39 1.45
CA LEU A 12 -23.62 -11.86 0.05
C LEU A 12 -24.09 -13.31 -0.14
N SER A 13 -24.47 -14.02 0.95
CA SER A 13 -24.80 -15.46 0.88
C SER A 13 -26.24 -15.80 1.26
N ASP A 14 -27.07 -14.85 1.71
CA ASP A 14 -28.33 -15.17 2.37
C ASP A 14 -29.38 -15.85 1.48
N GLY A 15 -29.34 -15.62 0.17
CA GLY A 15 -30.22 -16.34 -0.77
C GLY A 15 -29.82 -17.79 -1.01
N PHE A 16 -28.53 -18.11 -0.84
CA PHE A 16 -27.97 -19.44 -1.14
C PHE A 16 -27.88 -20.33 0.11
N ALA A 17 -27.64 -19.72 1.27
CA ALA A 17 -27.56 -20.42 2.55
C ALA A 17 -28.95 -20.89 3.05
N ALA A 18 -30.01 -20.16 2.71
CA ALA A 18 -31.38 -20.48 3.14
C ALA A 18 -31.93 -21.82 2.59
N THR A 19 -31.28 -22.39 1.56
CA THR A 19 -31.70 -23.68 0.94
C THR A 19 -30.81 -24.86 1.34
N ARG A 20 -29.72 -24.65 2.10
CA ARG A 20 -28.75 -25.66 2.49
C ARG A 20 -28.93 -26.09 3.96
N ASP A 21 -28.77 -27.40 4.24
CA ASP A 21 -28.90 -27.94 5.59
C ASP A 21 -27.76 -27.41 6.49
N PRO A 22 -28.07 -26.64 7.57
CA PRO A 22 -27.07 -26.12 8.50
C PRO A 22 -26.20 -27.19 9.16
N ASN A 23 -26.67 -28.43 9.26
CA ASN A 23 -25.92 -29.57 9.84
C ASN A 23 -24.69 -29.96 9.02
N PHE A 24 -24.65 -29.59 7.73
CA PHE A 24 -23.54 -29.84 6.81
C PHE A 24 -22.66 -28.61 6.57
N GLU A 25 -22.86 -27.53 7.33
CA GLU A 25 -22.02 -26.34 7.23
C GLU A 25 -20.64 -26.56 7.85
N VAL A 26 -19.58 -26.35 7.07
CA VAL A 26 -18.19 -26.41 7.52
C VAL A 26 -17.76 -25.03 8.03
N THR A 27 -17.65 -24.93 9.35
CA THR A 27 -17.21 -23.72 10.07
C THR A 27 -16.00 -24.01 10.97
N TRP A 28 -15.38 -22.96 11.50
CA TRP A 28 -14.30 -23.13 12.48
C TRP A 28 -14.86 -23.60 13.83
N LYS A 29 -14.29 -24.68 14.37
CA LYS A 29 -14.56 -25.11 15.74
C LYS A 29 -13.76 -24.26 16.74
N ALA A 30 -14.21 -24.20 17.99
CA ALA A 30 -13.44 -23.59 19.06
C ALA A 30 -12.05 -24.28 19.17
N ALA A 31 -10.98 -23.52 19.20
CA ALA A 31 -9.58 -23.98 19.26
C ALA A 31 -9.13 -24.85 18.06
N ASP A 32 -9.70 -24.66 16.88
CA ASP A 32 -9.31 -25.35 15.65
C ASP A 32 -7.88 -24.97 15.24
N THR A 33 -6.96 -25.92 15.20
CA THR A 33 -5.54 -25.70 14.87
C THR A 33 -5.30 -25.26 13.43
N GLU A 34 -6.26 -25.49 12.54
CA GLU A 34 -6.21 -25.04 11.14
C GLU A 34 -6.63 -23.56 10.99
N ASN A 35 -7.28 -22.97 12.00
CA ASN A 35 -7.68 -21.59 11.97
C ASN A 35 -6.45 -20.68 12.16
N PRO A 36 -6.13 -19.76 11.21
CA PRO A 36 -4.96 -18.90 11.33
C PRO A 36 -4.95 -18.01 12.58
N ARG A 37 -6.12 -17.64 13.11
CA ARG A 37 -6.26 -16.79 14.32
C ARG A 37 -5.92 -17.52 15.61
N THR A 38 -5.93 -18.86 15.62
CA THR A 38 -5.59 -19.68 16.80
C THR A 38 -4.13 -20.13 16.81
N TRP A 39 -3.36 -19.83 15.78
CA TRP A 39 -1.95 -20.19 15.73
C TRP A 39 -1.15 -19.59 16.90
N PRO A 40 -0.04 -20.23 17.32
CA PRO A 40 0.85 -19.69 18.35
C PRO A 40 1.28 -18.26 18.04
N VAL A 41 1.39 -17.42 19.08
CA VAL A 41 1.70 -15.99 18.92
C VAL A 41 2.99 -15.77 18.13
N TRP A 42 4.05 -16.56 18.44
CA TRP A 42 5.31 -16.45 17.72
C TRP A 42 5.18 -16.66 16.21
N TYR A 43 4.32 -17.62 15.80
CA TYR A 43 4.13 -17.89 14.38
C TYR A 43 3.29 -16.80 13.69
N ARG A 44 2.30 -16.25 14.38
CA ARG A 44 1.56 -15.07 13.90
C ARG A 44 2.48 -13.85 13.72
N CYS A 45 3.36 -13.59 14.69
CA CYS A 45 4.38 -12.55 14.58
C CYS A 45 5.35 -12.83 13.42
N PHE A 46 5.74 -14.08 13.20
CA PHE A 46 6.55 -14.48 12.06
C PHE A 46 5.87 -14.17 10.72
N VAL A 47 4.58 -14.49 10.57
CA VAL A 47 3.80 -14.18 9.35
C VAL A 47 3.75 -12.67 9.10
N VAL A 48 3.50 -11.87 10.14
CA VAL A 48 3.49 -10.40 10.05
C VAL A 48 4.86 -9.89 9.63
N ALA A 49 5.93 -10.37 10.25
CA ALA A 49 7.30 -9.97 9.92
C ALA A 49 7.71 -10.36 8.49
N ALA A 50 7.39 -11.58 8.06
CA ALA A 50 7.69 -12.08 6.72
C ALA A 50 6.96 -11.28 5.63
N THR A 51 5.67 -11.00 5.82
CA THR A 51 4.89 -10.18 4.88
C THR A 51 5.34 -8.72 4.87
N SER A 52 5.68 -8.14 6.02
CA SER A 52 6.25 -6.79 6.14
C SER A 52 7.59 -6.70 5.41
N PHE A 53 8.49 -7.66 5.63
CA PHE A 53 9.81 -7.71 5.00
C PHE A 53 9.69 -7.82 3.46
N SER A 54 8.83 -8.71 2.95
CA SER A 54 8.59 -8.84 1.51
C SER A 54 8.08 -7.54 0.89
N THR A 55 7.14 -6.87 1.55
CA THR A 55 6.61 -5.58 1.10
C THR A 55 7.68 -4.49 1.12
N THR A 56 8.47 -4.45 2.18
CA THR A 56 9.57 -3.48 2.33
C THR A 56 10.58 -3.60 1.19
N ILE A 57 11.00 -4.82 0.83
CA ILE A 57 11.94 -5.05 -0.30
C ILE A 57 11.36 -4.52 -1.60
N VAL A 58 10.10 -4.81 -1.90
CA VAL A 58 9.46 -4.37 -3.15
C VAL A 58 9.41 -2.85 -3.25
N ILE A 59 9.04 -2.17 -2.16
CA ILE A 59 8.96 -0.70 -2.15
C ILE A 59 10.35 -0.08 -2.14
N MET A 60 11.28 -0.63 -1.35
CA MET A 60 12.67 -0.21 -1.31
C MET A 60 13.32 -0.31 -2.69
N TYR A 61 13.11 -1.42 -3.43
CA TYR A 61 13.59 -1.60 -4.80
C TYR A 61 13.14 -0.48 -5.73
N THR A 62 11.91 0.00 -5.56
CA THR A 62 11.37 1.09 -6.38
C THR A 62 12.21 2.36 -6.23
N THR A 63 12.60 2.70 -5.02
CA THR A 63 13.29 3.97 -4.69
C THR A 63 14.82 3.84 -4.66
N MET A 64 15.40 2.67 -4.37
CA MET A 64 16.84 2.44 -4.50
C MET A 64 17.36 2.74 -5.91
N TYR A 65 16.51 2.60 -6.91
CA TYR A 65 16.81 2.87 -8.30
C TYR A 65 17.29 4.30 -8.53
N THR A 66 16.72 5.25 -7.82
CA THR A 66 17.08 6.66 -8.00
C THR A 66 18.50 6.98 -7.57
N SER A 67 19.10 6.21 -6.66
CA SER A 67 20.49 6.38 -6.27
C SER A 67 21.50 5.96 -7.35
N GLY A 68 21.09 5.20 -8.36
CA GLY A 68 21.95 4.74 -9.43
C GLY A 68 21.72 5.44 -10.77
N LEU A 69 20.95 6.54 -10.80
CA LEU A 69 20.58 7.22 -12.05
C LEU A 69 21.80 7.66 -12.85
N ASP A 70 22.78 8.32 -12.22
CA ASP A 70 23.99 8.84 -12.89
C ASP A 70 24.82 7.69 -13.50
N GLY A 71 25.03 6.62 -12.73
CA GLY A 71 25.75 5.46 -13.23
C GLY A 71 25.05 4.77 -14.41
N MET A 72 23.73 4.82 -14.48
CA MET A 72 22.98 4.28 -15.61
C MET A 72 22.99 5.24 -16.82
N GLN A 73 22.94 6.56 -16.59
CA GLN A 73 23.10 7.56 -17.65
C GLN A 73 24.44 7.37 -18.37
N ASP A 74 25.51 7.27 -17.60
CA ASP A 74 26.87 7.04 -18.14
C ASP A 74 26.99 5.69 -18.86
N ALA A 75 26.47 4.62 -18.26
CA ALA A 75 26.58 3.26 -18.82
C ALA A 75 25.84 3.07 -20.14
N PHE A 76 24.69 3.77 -20.32
CA PHE A 76 23.83 3.63 -21.51
C PHE A 76 23.81 4.85 -22.42
N ASN A 77 24.58 5.89 -22.10
CA ASN A 77 24.61 7.17 -22.82
C ASN A 77 23.18 7.70 -23.08
N SER A 78 22.34 7.66 -22.04
CA SER A 78 20.92 8.00 -22.10
C SER A 78 20.64 9.21 -21.26
N SER A 79 19.62 10.00 -21.65
CA SER A 79 19.20 11.16 -20.86
C SER A 79 18.60 10.75 -19.51
N GLU A 80 18.73 11.60 -18.50
CA GLU A 80 18.17 11.39 -17.16
C GLU A 80 16.66 11.02 -17.21
N THR A 81 15.88 11.71 -18.06
CA THR A 81 14.45 11.44 -18.21
C THR A 81 14.18 10.01 -18.68
N VAL A 82 15.01 9.49 -19.61
CA VAL A 82 14.86 8.11 -20.13
C VAL A 82 15.22 7.10 -19.03
N VAL A 83 16.29 7.34 -18.28
CA VAL A 83 16.63 6.46 -17.15
C VAL A 83 15.53 6.52 -16.08
N LEU A 84 15.03 7.71 -15.77
CA LEU A 84 13.96 7.89 -14.77
C LEU A 84 12.62 7.20 -15.15
N LEU A 85 12.37 6.94 -16.45
CA LEU A 85 11.25 6.09 -16.88
C LEU A 85 11.29 4.70 -16.22
N GLY A 86 12.45 4.21 -15.79
CA GLY A 86 12.54 2.96 -15.05
C GLY A 86 11.82 3.01 -13.70
N LEU A 87 11.78 4.17 -13.01
CA LEU A 87 10.95 4.39 -11.83
C LEU A 87 9.46 4.35 -12.20
N THR A 88 9.09 5.06 -13.26
CA THR A 88 7.71 5.16 -13.77
C THR A 88 7.16 3.80 -14.16
N THR A 89 7.90 3.02 -14.95
CA THR A 89 7.46 1.68 -15.40
C THR A 89 7.26 0.74 -14.22
N ASN A 90 8.14 0.78 -13.23
CA ASN A 90 7.99 -0.02 -12.01
C ASN A 90 6.73 0.36 -11.21
N LEU A 91 6.46 1.66 -11.03
CA LEU A 91 5.25 2.14 -10.35
C LEU A 91 3.97 1.77 -11.12
N PHE A 92 3.95 1.88 -12.44
CA PHE A 92 2.81 1.40 -13.24
C PHE A 92 2.61 -0.11 -13.09
N GLY A 93 3.71 -0.88 -13.10
CA GLY A 93 3.67 -2.30 -12.79
C GLY A 93 3.05 -2.58 -11.43
N LEU A 94 3.48 -1.87 -10.37
CA LEU A 94 2.94 -1.99 -9.02
C LEU A 94 1.44 -1.68 -8.97
N GLY A 95 0.98 -0.62 -9.63
CA GLY A 95 -0.42 -0.22 -9.68
C GLY A 95 -1.31 -1.28 -10.30
N ILE A 96 -0.95 -1.76 -11.49
CA ILE A 96 -1.71 -2.78 -12.21
C ILE A 96 -1.61 -4.14 -11.49
N GLY A 97 -0.40 -4.52 -11.10
CA GLY A 97 -0.13 -5.79 -10.42
C GLY A 97 -0.86 -5.90 -9.09
N SER A 98 -0.94 -4.81 -8.31
CA SER A 98 -1.68 -4.81 -7.04
C SER A 98 -3.16 -5.12 -7.22
N ALA A 99 -3.79 -4.64 -8.28
CA ALA A 99 -5.21 -4.90 -8.57
C ALA A 99 -5.44 -6.34 -9.08
N VAL A 100 -4.59 -6.80 -10.01
CA VAL A 100 -4.74 -8.13 -10.64
C VAL A 100 -4.38 -9.25 -9.65
N LEU A 101 -3.19 -9.17 -9.05
CA LEU A 101 -2.67 -10.25 -8.20
C LEU A 101 -3.38 -10.34 -6.84
N SER A 102 -3.89 -9.21 -6.32
CA SER A 102 -4.75 -9.23 -5.14
C SER A 102 -6.00 -10.07 -5.38
N SER A 103 -6.67 -9.85 -6.52
CA SER A 103 -7.84 -10.63 -6.92
C SER A 103 -7.53 -12.13 -7.08
N LEU A 104 -6.38 -12.45 -7.68
CA LEU A 104 -5.92 -13.84 -7.80
C LEU A 104 -5.64 -14.46 -6.43
N SER A 105 -5.12 -13.69 -5.47
CA SER A 105 -4.85 -14.19 -4.12
C SER A 105 -6.14 -14.53 -3.34
N GLU A 106 -7.27 -13.93 -3.67
CA GLU A 106 -8.58 -14.24 -3.10
C GLU A 106 -9.21 -15.49 -3.74
N ILE A 107 -8.87 -15.79 -5.00
CA ILE A 107 -9.37 -16.96 -5.72
C ILE A 107 -8.57 -18.21 -5.36
N TYR A 108 -7.25 -18.16 -5.48
CA TYR A 108 -6.36 -19.32 -5.33
C TYR A 108 -5.78 -19.48 -3.92
N GLY A 109 -5.91 -18.49 -3.08
CA GLY A 109 -5.30 -18.39 -1.75
C GLY A 109 -4.08 -17.47 -1.76
N ARG A 110 -3.72 -16.96 -0.58
CA ARG A 110 -2.63 -15.98 -0.47
C ARG A 110 -1.26 -16.61 -0.69
N ARG A 111 -0.99 -17.75 -0.04
CA ARG A 111 0.32 -18.41 -0.08
C ARG A 111 0.83 -18.71 -1.49
N PRO A 112 0.09 -19.42 -2.37
CA PRO A 112 0.60 -19.77 -3.71
C PRO A 112 0.85 -18.51 -4.54
N VAL A 113 -0.01 -17.49 -4.44
CA VAL A 113 0.15 -16.25 -5.20
C VAL A 113 1.36 -15.45 -4.70
N TYR A 114 1.60 -15.39 -3.38
CA TYR A 114 2.82 -14.77 -2.83
C TYR A 114 4.09 -15.46 -3.32
N VAL A 115 4.17 -16.79 -3.19
CA VAL A 115 5.38 -17.55 -3.56
C VAL A 115 5.70 -17.35 -5.04
N VAL A 116 4.69 -17.52 -5.91
CA VAL A 116 4.88 -17.34 -7.36
C VAL A 116 5.25 -15.90 -7.70
N SER A 117 4.59 -14.93 -7.08
CA SER A 117 4.85 -13.52 -7.37
C SER A 117 6.23 -13.05 -6.88
N VAL A 118 6.67 -13.47 -5.69
CA VAL A 118 8.01 -13.14 -5.17
C VAL A 118 9.09 -13.81 -6.02
N LEU A 119 8.87 -15.04 -6.48
CA LEU A 119 9.77 -15.72 -7.40
C LEU A 119 9.88 -14.95 -8.73
N LEU A 120 8.75 -14.60 -9.34
CA LEU A 120 8.71 -13.86 -10.61
C LEU A 120 9.27 -12.44 -10.45
N PHE A 121 9.03 -11.78 -9.31
CA PHE A 121 9.69 -10.51 -8.99
C PHE A 121 11.20 -10.64 -9.06
N GLY A 122 11.80 -11.66 -8.41
CA GLY A 122 13.24 -11.92 -8.48
C GLY A 122 13.71 -12.24 -9.90
N ILE A 123 12.97 -13.06 -10.66
CA ILE A 123 13.30 -13.39 -12.06
C ILE A 123 13.36 -12.10 -12.91
N PHE A 124 12.47 -11.13 -12.70
CA PHE A 124 12.49 -9.87 -13.45
C PHE A 124 13.45 -8.82 -12.90
N VAL A 125 13.94 -8.94 -11.67
CA VAL A 125 15.05 -8.12 -11.16
C VAL A 125 16.40 -8.56 -11.77
N LEU A 126 16.58 -9.84 -12.06
CA LEU A 126 17.83 -10.37 -12.62
C LEU A 126 18.25 -9.72 -13.96
N PRO A 127 17.38 -9.54 -14.98
CA PRO A 127 17.76 -8.86 -16.21
C PRO A 127 18.18 -7.40 -15.98
N VAL A 128 17.65 -6.72 -14.95
CA VAL A 128 18.05 -5.35 -14.61
C VAL A 128 19.50 -5.34 -14.11
N ALA A 129 19.90 -6.32 -13.29
CA ALA A 129 21.30 -6.46 -12.82
C ALA A 129 22.29 -6.73 -13.98
N LEU A 130 21.84 -7.46 -15.02
CA LEU A 130 22.65 -7.87 -16.16
C LEU A 130 22.42 -7.00 -17.41
N ALA A 131 21.69 -5.90 -17.30
CA ALA A 131 21.25 -5.10 -18.42
C ALA A 131 22.43 -4.54 -19.24
N LYS A 132 22.29 -4.64 -20.57
CA LYS A 132 23.21 -4.08 -21.57
C LYS A 132 22.60 -2.89 -22.32
N ASN A 133 21.29 -2.68 -22.20
CA ASN A 133 20.54 -1.58 -22.80
C ASN A 133 19.44 -1.11 -21.85
N ILE A 134 18.95 0.10 -22.07
CA ILE A 134 17.97 0.73 -21.21
C ILE A 134 16.57 0.07 -21.37
N GLU A 135 16.24 -0.44 -22.55
CA GLU A 135 14.95 -1.07 -22.84
C GLU A 135 14.75 -2.32 -21.96
N THR A 136 15.80 -3.11 -21.76
CA THR A 136 15.76 -4.26 -20.84
C THR A 136 15.42 -3.82 -19.43
N ILE A 137 15.98 -2.70 -18.97
CA ILE A 137 15.67 -2.14 -17.65
C ILE A 137 14.20 -1.75 -17.58
N LEU A 138 13.70 -0.98 -18.55
CA LEU A 138 12.32 -0.45 -18.53
C LEU A 138 11.30 -1.58 -18.53
N ILE A 139 11.46 -2.58 -19.38
CA ILE A 139 10.55 -3.72 -19.49
C ILE A 139 10.60 -4.58 -18.22
N SER A 140 11.80 -4.90 -17.77
CA SER A 140 11.99 -5.75 -16.59
C SER A 140 11.50 -5.07 -15.31
N ARG A 141 11.67 -3.76 -15.19
CA ARG A 141 11.14 -2.99 -14.06
C ARG A 141 9.61 -2.93 -14.05
N PHE A 142 8.97 -2.87 -15.21
CA PHE A 142 7.51 -2.99 -15.27
C PHE A 142 7.03 -4.34 -14.71
N PHE A 143 7.60 -5.44 -15.18
CA PHE A 143 7.19 -6.77 -14.74
C PHE A 143 7.59 -7.06 -13.29
N SER A 144 8.75 -6.61 -12.81
CA SER A 144 9.10 -6.72 -11.40
C SER A 144 8.12 -5.93 -10.53
N GLY A 145 7.76 -4.71 -10.93
CA GLY A 145 6.69 -3.95 -10.26
C GLY A 145 5.37 -4.70 -10.26
N PHE A 146 4.94 -5.25 -11.40
CA PHE A 146 3.70 -6.00 -11.53
C PHE A 146 3.64 -7.16 -10.52
N PHE A 147 4.66 -8.00 -10.47
CA PHE A 147 4.69 -9.14 -9.55
C PHE A 147 4.93 -8.71 -8.09
N GLY A 148 5.65 -7.62 -7.84
CA GLY A 148 5.81 -7.05 -6.51
C GLY A 148 4.52 -6.51 -5.90
N GLY A 149 3.57 -6.08 -6.74
CA GLY A 149 2.31 -5.45 -6.32
C GLY A 149 1.46 -6.28 -5.36
N VAL A 150 1.53 -7.61 -5.40
CA VAL A 150 0.80 -8.48 -4.48
C VAL A 150 1.22 -8.30 -3.03
N SER A 151 2.50 -8.10 -2.76
CA SER A 151 3.01 -7.93 -1.39
C SER A 151 2.40 -6.70 -0.72
N ILE A 152 2.16 -5.64 -1.50
CA ILE A 152 1.59 -4.39 -1.01
C ILE A 152 0.08 -4.50 -0.80
N SER A 153 -0.64 -5.08 -1.78
CA SER A 153 -2.10 -5.11 -1.75
C SER A 153 -2.67 -6.20 -0.85
N SER A 154 -2.04 -7.37 -0.81
CA SER A 154 -2.50 -8.50 -0.01
C SER A 154 -1.88 -8.58 1.39
N GLY A 155 -0.80 -7.81 1.66
CA GLY A 155 -0.12 -7.76 2.94
C GLY A 155 -1.03 -7.45 4.12
N PRO A 156 -1.77 -6.33 4.11
CA PRO A 156 -2.70 -5.99 5.18
C PRO A 156 -3.77 -7.06 5.41
N GLY A 157 -4.24 -7.69 4.32
CA GLY A 157 -5.19 -8.80 4.40
C GLY A 157 -4.61 -10.00 5.13
N SER A 158 -3.38 -10.43 4.79
CA SER A 158 -2.70 -11.54 5.46
C SER A 158 -2.45 -11.28 6.94
N VAL A 159 -2.12 -10.04 7.31
CA VAL A 159 -2.00 -9.61 8.70
C VAL A 159 -3.34 -9.71 9.43
N ALA A 160 -4.43 -9.26 8.81
CA ALA A 160 -5.77 -9.34 9.37
C ALA A 160 -6.28 -10.77 9.52
N ASP A 161 -5.88 -11.67 8.59
CA ASP A 161 -6.27 -13.08 8.60
C ASP A 161 -5.71 -13.83 9.84
N VAL A 162 -4.49 -13.49 10.28
CA VAL A 162 -3.80 -14.17 11.40
C VAL A 162 -3.97 -13.48 12.74
N THR A 163 -4.55 -12.27 12.79
CA THR A 163 -4.65 -11.48 14.02
C THR A 163 -6.07 -11.40 14.55
N ASN A 164 -6.20 -11.49 15.88
CA ASN A 164 -7.46 -11.26 16.56
C ASN A 164 -7.80 -9.76 16.55
N ASP A 165 -9.08 -9.42 16.66
CA ASP A 165 -9.57 -8.04 16.57
C ASP A 165 -8.88 -7.11 17.59
N GLN A 166 -8.56 -7.62 18.79
CA GLN A 166 -7.86 -6.87 19.85
C GLN A 166 -6.46 -6.39 19.42
N TYR A 167 -5.70 -7.21 18.68
CA TYR A 167 -4.30 -6.94 18.31
C TYR A 167 -4.14 -6.57 16.82
N ARG A 168 -5.23 -6.58 16.03
CA ARG A 168 -5.20 -6.32 14.58
C ARG A 168 -4.55 -4.99 14.25
N ALA A 169 -4.86 -3.97 15.00
CA ALA A 169 -4.31 -2.65 14.78
C ALA A 169 -2.82 -2.58 15.03
N LEU A 170 -2.35 -3.15 16.13
CA LEU A 170 -0.92 -3.19 16.43
C LEU A 170 -0.15 -3.96 15.34
N ALA A 171 -0.69 -5.10 14.90
CA ALA A 171 -0.07 -5.89 13.85
C ALA A 171 -0.01 -5.16 12.51
N LEU A 172 -1.09 -4.44 12.14
CA LEU A 172 -1.11 -3.59 10.94
C LEU A 172 -0.14 -2.41 11.06
N SER A 173 0.01 -1.81 12.24
CA SER A 173 1.00 -0.76 12.48
C SER A 173 2.44 -1.28 12.33
N CYS A 174 2.73 -2.47 12.88
CA CYS A 174 4.03 -3.11 12.69
C CYS A 174 4.31 -3.41 11.21
N TRP A 175 3.33 -3.91 10.48
CA TRP A 175 3.47 -4.13 9.03
C TRP A 175 3.68 -2.81 8.28
N SER A 176 2.95 -1.75 8.65
CA SER A 176 3.01 -0.44 8.00
C SER A 176 4.37 0.25 8.21
N LEU A 177 5.07 0.01 9.32
CA LEU A 177 6.41 0.56 9.54
C LEU A 177 7.36 0.20 8.40
N GLY A 178 7.42 -1.06 7.99
CA GLY A 178 8.25 -1.49 6.87
C GLY A 178 7.79 -0.90 5.55
N THR A 179 6.49 -0.90 5.30
CA THR A 179 5.90 -0.38 4.06
C THR A 179 6.13 1.12 3.89
N MET A 180 5.93 1.90 4.96
CA MET A 180 6.07 3.36 4.92
C MET A 180 7.54 3.82 4.90
N ASN A 181 8.44 3.06 5.54
CA ASN A 181 9.87 3.39 5.55
C ASN A 181 10.64 2.76 4.37
N GLY A 182 10.04 1.82 3.62
CA GLY A 182 10.65 1.26 2.42
C GLY A 182 11.20 2.32 1.46
N PRO A 183 10.40 3.34 1.08
CA PRO A 183 10.84 4.40 0.19
C PRO A 183 12.04 5.19 0.72
N VAL A 184 12.14 5.38 2.02
CA VAL A 184 13.24 6.10 2.68
C VAL A 184 14.50 5.24 2.78
N LEU A 185 14.35 3.98 3.14
CA LEU A 185 15.46 3.02 3.22
C LEU A 185 16.12 2.79 1.86
N GLY A 186 15.33 2.90 0.77
CA GLY A 186 15.83 2.74 -0.59
C GLY A 186 17.01 3.65 -0.91
N PRO A 187 16.86 4.96 -0.92
CA PRO A 187 17.96 5.89 -1.21
C PRO A 187 19.10 5.83 -0.19
N ILE A 188 18.80 5.58 1.08
CA ILE A 188 19.84 5.43 2.11
C ILE A 188 20.75 4.27 1.74
N ILE A 189 20.20 3.07 1.61
CA ILE A 189 20.96 1.86 1.29
C ILE A 189 21.53 1.94 -0.14
N GLY A 190 20.73 2.44 -1.10
CA GLY A 190 21.12 2.61 -2.50
C GLY A 190 22.29 3.55 -2.67
N GLY A 191 22.34 4.67 -1.95
CA GLY A 191 23.44 5.63 -1.98
C GLY A 191 24.76 5.03 -1.51
N PHE A 192 24.75 4.24 -0.41
CA PHE A 192 25.95 3.51 0.02
C PHE A 192 26.38 2.47 -0.99
N ILE A 193 25.45 1.72 -1.56
CA ILE A 193 25.77 0.69 -2.57
C ILE A 193 26.36 1.34 -3.81
N PHE A 194 25.72 2.39 -4.33
CA PHE A 194 26.19 3.07 -5.54
C PHE A 194 27.57 3.67 -5.35
N GLN A 195 27.85 4.31 -4.22
CA GLN A 195 29.13 4.95 -3.95
C GLN A 195 30.29 3.97 -3.85
N TYR A 196 30.10 2.78 -3.25
CA TYR A 196 31.20 1.85 -2.96
C TYR A 196 31.29 0.64 -3.89
N LEU A 197 30.22 0.34 -4.62
CA LEU A 197 30.18 -0.86 -5.47
C LEU A 197 29.89 -0.53 -6.94
N ASP A 198 28.68 -0.21 -7.29
CA ASP A 198 28.16 0.22 -8.61
C ASP A 198 26.63 0.13 -8.59
N TRP A 199 25.94 0.79 -9.55
CA TRP A 199 24.48 0.73 -9.69
C TRP A 199 23.94 -0.70 -9.91
N ARG A 200 24.71 -1.61 -10.52
CA ARG A 200 24.30 -3.02 -10.70
C ARG A 200 24.14 -3.75 -9.38
N TRP A 201 24.97 -3.44 -8.38
CA TRP A 201 24.91 -4.05 -7.06
C TRP A 201 23.62 -3.72 -6.30
N ILE A 202 22.96 -2.61 -6.62
CA ILE A 202 21.62 -2.31 -6.11
C ILE A 202 20.67 -3.48 -6.42
N ASN A 203 20.71 -3.99 -7.65
CA ASN A 203 19.83 -5.09 -8.08
C ASN A 203 20.27 -6.44 -7.48
N TRP A 204 21.60 -6.69 -7.34
CA TRP A 204 22.09 -7.92 -6.70
C TRP A 204 21.68 -8.02 -5.24
N ILE A 205 21.75 -6.94 -4.46
CA ILE A 205 21.34 -6.91 -3.05
C ILE A 205 19.81 -7.12 -2.95
N VAL A 206 19.04 -6.54 -3.86
CA VAL A 206 17.59 -6.80 -3.92
C VAL A 206 17.30 -8.25 -4.26
N LEU A 207 18.05 -8.87 -5.17
CA LEU A 207 17.92 -10.31 -5.49
C LEU A 207 18.22 -11.21 -4.29
N ILE A 208 19.30 -10.94 -3.55
CA ILE A 208 19.64 -11.68 -2.32
C ILE A 208 18.51 -11.54 -1.30
N SER A 209 18.03 -10.32 -1.09
CA SER A 209 16.93 -10.02 -0.18
C SER A 209 15.62 -10.70 -0.63
N THR A 210 15.37 -10.75 -1.94
CA THR A 210 14.21 -11.44 -2.53
C THR A 210 14.32 -12.95 -2.35
N GLY A 211 15.51 -13.53 -2.50
CA GLY A 211 15.77 -14.95 -2.20
C GLY A 211 15.45 -15.29 -0.74
N PHE A 212 15.87 -14.44 0.19
CA PHE A 212 15.53 -14.59 1.61
C PHE A 212 14.01 -14.44 1.84
N SER A 213 13.38 -13.44 1.23
CA SER A 213 11.93 -13.27 1.27
C SER A 213 11.17 -14.50 0.75
N LEU A 214 11.66 -15.10 -0.35
CA LEU A 214 11.07 -16.31 -0.91
C LEU A 214 11.12 -17.48 0.07
N ILE A 215 12.26 -17.67 0.75
CA ILE A 215 12.38 -18.69 1.82
C ILE A 215 11.37 -18.44 2.92
N LEU A 216 11.24 -17.19 3.40
CA LEU A 216 10.24 -16.84 4.41
C LEU A 216 8.82 -17.15 3.94
N MET A 217 8.48 -16.82 2.68
CA MET A 217 7.14 -17.07 2.12
C MET A 217 6.84 -18.57 1.95
N PHE A 218 7.84 -19.40 1.69
CA PHE A 218 7.66 -20.86 1.69
C PHE A 218 7.31 -21.41 3.08
N LEU A 219 7.85 -20.82 4.14
CA LEU A 219 7.57 -21.20 5.53
C LEU A 219 6.20 -20.70 6.02
N VAL A 220 5.64 -19.66 5.40
CA VAL A 220 4.29 -19.16 5.70
C VAL A 220 3.24 -20.13 5.18
N LYS A 221 2.34 -20.59 6.08
CA LYS A 221 1.16 -21.39 5.72
C LYS A 221 0.08 -20.52 5.08
N GLU A 222 -0.90 -21.17 4.44
CA GLU A 222 -2.08 -20.45 3.92
C GLU A 222 -2.81 -19.71 5.05
N THR A 223 -3.07 -18.43 4.85
CA THR A 223 -3.73 -17.58 5.85
C THR A 223 -5.18 -17.26 5.52
N TYR A 224 -5.59 -17.47 4.26
CA TYR A 224 -6.90 -17.07 3.77
C TYR A 224 -8.00 -18.06 4.17
N ALA A 225 -8.79 -17.68 5.17
CA ALA A 225 -9.85 -18.53 5.74
C ALA A 225 -10.83 -19.10 4.69
N PRO A 226 -11.31 -18.33 3.68
CA PRO A 226 -12.19 -18.89 2.64
C PRO A 226 -11.56 -20.06 1.87
N THR A 227 -10.28 -19.94 1.51
CA THR A 227 -9.56 -21.03 0.80
C THR A 227 -9.39 -22.26 1.69
N LEU A 228 -9.07 -22.06 2.97
CA LEU A 228 -8.91 -23.17 3.92
C LEU A 228 -10.23 -23.91 4.14
N LEU A 229 -11.33 -23.19 4.35
CA LEU A 229 -12.65 -23.80 4.54
C LEU A 229 -13.13 -24.52 3.29
N ARG A 230 -12.95 -23.98 2.09
CA ARG A 230 -13.25 -24.66 0.82
C ARG A 230 -12.44 -25.96 0.65
N ARG A 231 -11.14 -25.94 0.98
CA ARG A 231 -10.30 -27.15 0.93
C ARG A 231 -10.81 -28.21 1.91
N ARG A 232 -11.19 -27.79 3.12
CA ARG A 232 -11.75 -28.68 4.15
C ARG A 232 -13.10 -29.26 3.73
N THR A 233 -13.99 -28.46 3.15
CA THR A 233 -15.28 -28.93 2.61
C THR A 233 -15.07 -29.99 1.54
N LYS A 234 -14.19 -29.72 0.55
CA LYS A 234 -13.87 -30.71 -0.50
C LYS A 234 -13.29 -32.01 0.07
N LYS A 235 -12.41 -31.89 1.09
CA LYS A 235 -11.84 -33.05 1.76
C LYS A 235 -12.94 -33.90 2.45
N LEU A 236 -13.85 -33.24 3.19
CA LEU A 236 -14.99 -33.93 3.83
C LEU A 236 -15.92 -34.57 2.80
N GLN A 237 -16.23 -33.92 1.69
CA GLN A 237 -16.99 -34.47 0.59
C GLN A 237 -16.34 -35.75 0.01
N GLN A 238 -15.01 -35.76 -0.12
CA GLN A 238 -14.25 -36.92 -0.61
C GLN A 238 -14.19 -38.06 0.41
N GLU A 239 -14.00 -37.75 1.70
CA GLU A 239 -13.89 -38.76 2.77
C GLU A 239 -15.22 -39.39 3.12
N THR A 240 -16.31 -38.62 3.09
CA THR A 240 -17.66 -39.11 3.45
C THR A 240 -18.48 -39.60 2.26
N GLY A 241 -18.07 -39.24 1.03
CA GLY A 241 -18.87 -39.46 -0.19
C GLY A 241 -20.14 -38.60 -0.26
N ASP A 242 -20.34 -37.66 0.69
CA ASP A 242 -21.56 -36.89 0.83
C ASP A 242 -21.32 -35.42 0.29
N LEU A 243 -21.99 -35.13 -0.82
CA LEU A 243 -21.89 -33.79 -1.48
C LEU A 243 -22.70 -32.70 -0.76
N ARG A 244 -23.43 -33.02 0.32
CA ARG A 244 -24.18 -32.03 1.10
C ARG A 244 -23.30 -31.14 1.94
N TRP A 245 -22.02 -31.49 2.21
CA TRP A 245 -21.08 -30.64 2.90
C TRP A 245 -20.85 -29.34 2.12
N TRP A 246 -20.98 -28.18 2.76
CA TRP A 246 -20.81 -26.88 2.15
C TRP A 246 -20.15 -25.89 3.12
N CYS A 247 -19.58 -24.80 2.59
CA CYS A 247 -19.12 -23.66 3.41
C CYS A 247 -19.70 -22.35 2.87
N GLN A 248 -19.79 -21.37 3.75
CA GLN A 248 -20.32 -20.02 3.42
C GLN A 248 -19.60 -19.32 2.27
N PHE A 249 -18.42 -19.79 1.89
CA PHE A 249 -17.57 -19.22 0.82
C PHE A 249 -17.67 -20.02 -0.51
N ASP A 250 -18.56 -21.00 -0.60
CA ASP A 250 -18.82 -21.70 -1.86
C ASP A 250 -19.58 -20.77 -2.81
N HIS A 251 -18.88 -20.26 -3.84
CA HIS A 251 -19.45 -19.38 -4.83
C HIS A 251 -19.89 -20.15 -6.08
N GLU A 252 -21.02 -19.74 -6.66
CA GLU A 252 -21.46 -20.23 -7.98
C GLU A 252 -20.66 -19.59 -9.12
N GLN A 253 -20.01 -18.44 -8.87
CA GLN A 253 -19.29 -17.71 -9.91
C GLN A 253 -17.97 -18.39 -10.25
N THR A 254 -17.69 -18.53 -11.53
CA THR A 254 -16.38 -19.00 -12.01
C THR A 254 -15.29 -18.00 -11.65
N GLY A 255 -14.07 -18.49 -11.38
CA GLY A 255 -12.93 -17.64 -11.05
C GLY A 255 -12.68 -16.51 -12.08
N LEU A 256 -12.97 -16.77 -13.37
CA LEU A 256 -12.85 -15.77 -14.43
C LEU A 256 -13.89 -14.65 -14.30
N GLN A 257 -15.13 -14.96 -13.91
CA GLN A 257 -16.17 -13.96 -13.66
C GLN A 257 -15.82 -13.09 -12.45
N MET A 258 -15.32 -13.72 -11.37
CA MET A 258 -14.83 -13.00 -10.20
C MET A 258 -13.66 -12.05 -10.57
N LEU A 259 -12.69 -12.55 -11.34
CA LEU A 259 -11.55 -11.72 -11.80
C LEU A 259 -12.04 -10.54 -12.65
N LYS A 260 -12.92 -10.77 -13.62
CA LYS A 260 -13.49 -9.70 -14.46
C LYS A 260 -14.21 -8.64 -13.61
N THR A 261 -15.02 -9.07 -12.65
CA THR A 261 -15.72 -8.15 -11.74
C THR A 261 -14.75 -7.35 -10.88
N ASN A 262 -13.73 -8.00 -10.32
CA ASN A 262 -12.73 -7.37 -9.46
C ASN A 262 -11.80 -6.40 -10.22
N LEU A 263 -11.63 -6.57 -11.54
CA LEU A 263 -10.86 -5.64 -12.37
C LEU A 263 -11.69 -4.46 -12.89
N ILE A 264 -12.94 -4.67 -13.26
CA ILE A 264 -13.80 -3.61 -13.81
C ILE A 264 -14.32 -2.69 -12.70
N ARG A 265 -14.65 -3.25 -11.53
CA ARG A 265 -15.23 -2.48 -10.42
C ARG A 265 -14.32 -1.33 -9.91
N PRO A 266 -13.00 -1.52 -9.70
CA PRO A 266 -12.10 -0.42 -9.34
C PRO A 266 -12.13 0.73 -10.35
N ILE A 267 -12.10 0.42 -11.65
CA ILE A 267 -12.14 1.43 -12.72
C ILE A 267 -13.44 2.22 -12.65
N ARG A 268 -14.57 1.53 -12.49
CA ARG A 268 -15.87 2.19 -12.34
C ARG A 268 -15.92 3.09 -11.10
N MET A 269 -15.32 2.66 -9.98
CA MET A 269 -15.25 3.45 -8.75
C MET A 269 -14.37 4.70 -8.92
N ILE A 270 -13.24 4.59 -9.61
CA ILE A 270 -12.37 5.74 -9.92
C ILE A 270 -13.12 6.81 -10.72
N LEU A 271 -13.98 6.40 -11.66
CA LEU A 271 -14.62 7.33 -12.61
C LEU A 271 -15.95 7.90 -12.11
N PHE A 272 -16.71 7.16 -11.30
CA PHE A 272 -18.10 7.51 -11.00
C PHE A 272 -18.40 7.71 -9.50
N GLU A 273 -17.54 7.26 -8.59
CA GLU A 273 -17.78 7.41 -7.15
C GLU A 273 -17.09 8.67 -6.59
N PRO A 274 -17.86 9.68 -6.14
CA PRO A 274 -17.30 10.97 -5.73
C PRO A 274 -16.26 10.83 -4.61
N ILE A 275 -16.51 9.97 -3.61
CA ILE A 275 -15.56 9.75 -2.51
C ILE A 275 -14.23 9.21 -3.06
N CYS A 276 -14.29 8.21 -3.96
CA CYS A 276 -13.08 7.67 -4.58
C CYS A 276 -12.35 8.72 -5.41
N ILE A 277 -13.06 9.51 -6.22
CA ILE A 277 -12.45 10.53 -7.10
C ILE A 277 -11.63 11.52 -6.26
N PHE A 278 -12.24 12.16 -5.26
CA PHE A 278 -11.57 13.18 -4.44
C PHE A 278 -10.41 12.60 -3.63
N TRP A 279 -10.62 11.47 -2.95
CA TRP A 279 -9.57 10.85 -2.15
C TRP A 279 -8.43 10.28 -2.99
N ASN A 280 -8.72 9.70 -4.15
CA ASN A 280 -7.69 9.16 -5.04
C ASN A 280 -6.81 10.27 -5.62
N ILE A 281 -7.40 11.40 -6.02
CA ILE A 281 -6.64 12.56 -6.49
C ILE A 281 -5.79 13.12 -5.34
N TYR A 282 -6.37 13.34 -4.17
CA TYR A 282 -5.67 13.87 -3.01
C TYR A 282 -4.49 12.99 -2.59
N ILE A 283 -4.73 11.71 -2.32
CA ILE A 283 -3.68 10.77 -1.92
C ILE A 283 -2.65 10.61 -3.05
N GLY A 284 -3.12 10.60 -4.30
CA GLY A 284 -2.25 10.47 -5.48
C GLY A 284 -1.29 11.63 -5.63
N ILE A 285 -1.73 12.88 -5.40
CA ILE A 285 -0.86 14.07 -5.46
C ILE A 285 0.12 14.07 -4.30
N VAL A 286 -0.34 13.82 -3.07
CA VAL A 286 0.54 13.72 -1.89
C VAL A 286 1.63 12.66 -2.10
N TYR A 287 1.27 11.51 -2.67
CA TYR A 287 2.22 10.45 -3.00
C TYR A 287 3.17 10.85 -4.13
N ALA A 288 2.69 11.56 -5.13
CA ALA A 288 3.51 12.03 -6.24
C ALA A 288 4.55 13.07 -5.79
N VAL A 289 4.19 13.97 -4.85
CA VAL A 289 5.14 14.89 -4.23
C VAL A 289 6.20 14.13 -3.41
N LEU A 290 5.80 13.11 -2.65
CA LEU A 290 6.76 12.24 -1.96
C LEU A 290 7.76 11.61 -2.95
N PHE A 291 7.29 11.12 -4.12
CA PHE A 291 8.18 10.54 -5.13
C PHE A 291 9.04 11.59 -5.84
N LEU A 292 8.59 12.84 -5.90
CA LEU A 292 9.39 13.96 -6.38
C LEU A 292 10.58 14.27 -5.46
N CYS A 293 10.47 14.02 -4.15
CA CYS A 293 11.59 14.16 -3.23
C CYS A 293 12.79 13.27 -3.64
N PHE A 294 12.54 12.11 -4.30
CA PHE A 294 13.62 11.24 -4.77
C PHE A 294 14.43 11.82 -5.95
N VAL A 295 13.92 12.88 -6.58
CA VAL A 295 14.63 13.69 -7.56
C VAL A 295 15.19 14.97 -6.90
N ALA A 296 14.44 15.60 -6.02
CA ALA A 296 14.81 16.86 -5.38
C ALA A 296 16.00 16.74 -4.42
N TYR A 297 16.07 15.68 -3.63
CA TYR A 297 17.11 15.51 -2.61
C TYR A 297 18.51 15.34 -3.22
N PRO A 298 18.75 14.50 -4.26
CA PRO A 298 20.03 14.49 -4.96
C PRO A 298 20.42 15.87 -5.48
N ILE A 299 19.53 16.62 -6.12
CA ILE A 299 19.81 17.97 -6.61
C ILE A 299 20.27 18.90 -5.46
N VAL A 300 19.57 18.87 -4.32
CA VAL A 300 19.89 19.74 -3.18
C VAL A 300 21.17 19.30 -2.46
N PHE A 301 21.35 18.01 -2.23
CA PHE A 301 22.47 17.52 -1.40
C PHE A 301 23.70 17.14 -2.22
N GLU A 302 23.57 16.53 -3.39
CA GLU A 302 24.70 16.14 -4.22
C GLU A 302 25.16 17.30 -5.11
N GLU A 303 24.30 17.85 -5.98
CA GLU A 303 24.70 18.88 -6.91
C GLU A 303 25.00 20.24 -6.24
N HIS A 304 24.11 20.73 -5.35
CA HIS A 304 24.26 22.05 -4.75
C HIS A 304 25.20 22.07 -3.55
N ARG A 305 25.27 20.98 -2.76
CA ARG A 305 26.11 20.91 -1.54
C ARG A 305 27.35 20.05 -1.70
N GLY A 306 27.49 19.33 -2.81
CA GLY A 306 28.65 18.48 -3.11
C GLY A 306 28.77 17.26 -2.18
N TRP A 307 27.65 16.77 -1.64
CA TRP A 307 27.66 15.58 -0.80
C TRP A 307 27.86 14.33 -1.64
N SER A 308 28.50 13.32 -1.05
CA SER A 308 28.54 11.99 -1.67
C SER A 308 27.15 11.33 -1.68
N PRO A 309 26.87 10.42 -2.61
CA PRO A 309 25.56 9.71 -2.70
C PRO A 309 25.14 9.05 -1.39
N SER A 310 26.10 8.50 -0.61
CA SER A 310 25.81 7.90 0.70
C SER A 310 25.33 8.91 1.73
N LEU A 311 25.94 10.11 1.77
CA LEU A 311 25.54 11.19 2.69
C LEU A 311 24.21 11.81 2.23
N ALA A 312 24.01 12.01 0.94
CA ALA A 312 22.77 12.53 0.38
C ALA A 312 21.59 11.58 0.70
N GLY A 313 21.81 10.28 0.64
CA GLY A 313 20.86 9.28 1.09
C GLY A 313 20.41 9.44 2.54
N LEU A 314 21.31 9.84 3.46
CA LEU A 314 20.95 10.12 4.85
C LEU A 314 20.03 11.35 4.99
N GLY A 315 19.95 12.22 3.99
CA GLY A 315 19.00 13.32 3.95
C GLY A 315 17.54 12.89 4.13
N TYR A 316 17.19 11.67 3.69
CA TYR A 316 15.84 11.11 3.84
C TYR A 316 15.48 10.67 5.26
N CYS A 317 16.44 10.63 6.21
CA CYS A 317 16.18 10.23 7.60
C CYS A 317 15.08 11.08 8.25
N GLY A 318 15.00 12.38 7.92
CA GLY A 318 13.93 13.23 8.42
C GLY A 318 12.54 12.72 8.06
N ILE A 319 12.33 12.36 6.80
CA ILE A 319 11.07 11.78 6.30
C ILE A 319 10.79 10.44 6.99
N GLY A 320 11.83 9.57 7.11
CA GLY A 320 11.70 8.26 7.75
C GLY A 320 11.30 8.35 9.22
N ILE A 321 11.92 9.24 9.98
CA ILE A 321 11.56 9.46 11.39
C ILE A 321 10.13 10.02 11.49
N GLY A 322 9.75 10.96 10.61
CA GLY A 322 8.40 11.51 10.56
C GLY A 322 7.34 10.43 10.31
N THR A 323 7.55 9.58 9.31
CA THR A 323 6.63 8.45 9.01
C THR A 323 6.60 7.42 10.14
N ALA A 324 7.73 7.14 10.79
CA ALA A 324 7.77 6.26 11.95
C ALA A 324 6.97 6.83 13.13
N ILE A 325 7.06 8.14 13.38
CA ILE A 325 6.24 8.83 14.40
C ILE A 325 4.75 8.69 14.08
N ALA A 326 4.33 8.83 12.80
CA ALA A 326 2.94 8.64 12.40
C ALA A 326 2.43 7.24 12.77
N VAL A 327 3.22 6.21 12.50
CA VAL A 327 2.83 4.82 12.81
C VAL A 327 2.84 4.55 14.31
N ILE A 328 3.85 5.04 15.04
CA ILE A 328 3.97 4.83 16.49
C ILE A 328 2.87 5.60 17.25
N SER A 329 2.40 6.74 16.73
CA SER A 329 1.32 7.52 17.32
C SER A 329 -0.09 6.92 17.09
N GLU A 330 -0.22 5.84 16.30
CA GLU A 330 -1.49 5.17 16.00
C GLU A 330 -2.35 4.88 17.25
N PRO A 331 -1.83 4.32 18.36
CA PRO A 331 -2.64 4.06 19.55
C PRO A 331 -3.24 5.33 20.17
N LEU A 332 -2.53 6.46 20.10
CA LEU A 332 -3.02 7.75 20.59
C LEU A 332 -4.12 8.31 19.69
N ILE A 333 -3.89 8.27 18.38
CA ILE A 333 -4.85 8.73 17.38
C ILE A 333 -6.12 7.89 17.43
N ARG A 334 -6.00 6.58 17.61
CA ARG A 334 -7.14 5.68 17.79
C ARG A 334 -7.97 6.02 19.02
N LYS A 335 -7.35 6.38 20.15
CA LYS A 335 -8.10 6.85 21.33
C LYS A 335 -8.97 8.05 20.97
N VAL A 336 -8.43 9.01 20.20
CA VAL A 336 -9.19 10.19 19.75
C VAL A 336 -10.31 9.79 18.79
N ILE A 337 -10.04 8.88 17.84
CA ILE A 337 -11.07 8.36 16.92
C ILE A 337 -12.22 7.70 17.69
N ASN A 338 -11.90 6.92 18.71
CA ASN A 338 -12.91 6.22 19.52
C ASN A 338 -13.74 7.16 20.44
N LEU A 339 -13.34 8.42 20.61
CA LEU A 339 -14.15 9.44 21.29
C LEU A 339 -15.30 9.97 20.40
N HIS A 340 -15.24 9.75 19.09
CA HIS A 340 -16.31 10.16 18.18
C HIS A 340 -17.53 9.22 18.33
N PRO A 341 -18.75 9.73 18.04
CA PRO A 341 -19.95 8.91 18.09
C PRO A 341 -19.83 7.67 17.19
N SER A 342 -20.24 6.53 17.74
CA SER A 342 -20.31 5.28 16.97
C SER A 342 -21.54 5.29 16.05
N ASP A 343 -21.40 4.76 14.86
CA ASP A 343 -22.52 4.54 13.94
C ASP A 343 -23.47 3.49 14.56
N PRO A 344 -24.77 3.82 14.77
CA PRO A 344 -25.72 2.91 15.39
C PRO A 344 -25.88 1.57 14.65
N SER A 345 -25.60 1.54 13.35
CA SER A 345 -25.75 0.34 12.50
C SER A 345 -24.57 -0.63 12.61
N THR A 346 -23.36 -0.11 12.90
CA THR A 346 -22.12 -0.92 12.91
C THR A 346 -21.48 -1.04 14.28
N GLY A 347 -21.88 -0.19 15.24
CA GLY A 347 -21.24 -0.09 16.57
C GLY A 347 -19.79 0.42 16.53
N ARG A 348 -19.29 0.84 15.37
CA ARG A 348 -17.92 1.36 15.16
C ARG A 348 -17.97 2.88 14.97
N PRO A 349 -16.84 3.59 15.28
CA PRO A 349 -16.74 5.01 14.95
C PRO A 349 -16.99 5.22 13.45
N ALA A 350 -17.71 6.29 13.12
CA ALA A 350 -17.98 6.63 11.73
C ALA A 350 -16.66 6.86 10.96
N PRO A 351 -16.60 6.53 9.65
CA PRO A 351 -15.37 6.74 8.84
C PRO A 351 -14.85 8.18 8.91
N GLU A 352 -15.73 9.15 9.10
CA GLU A 352 -15.41 10.57 9.26
C GLU A 352 -14.48 10.86 10.46
N ALA A 353 -14.54 10.03 11.50
CA ALA A 353 -13.64 10.14 12.64
C ALA A 353 -12.14 9.94 12.24
N ALA A 354 -11.86 9.12 11.23
CA ALA A 354 -10.50 8.95 10.71
C ALA A 354 -10.02 10.19 9.94
N ALA A 355 -10.92 10.95 9.33
CA ALA A 355 -10.57 12.14 8.56
C ALA A 355 -9.93 13.25 9.40
N TRP A 356 -10.16 13.28 10.73
CA TRP A 356 -9.48 14.22 11.64
C TRP A 356 -7.94 14.10 11.54
N ALA A 357 -7.41 12.87 11.56
CA ALA A 357 -5.97 12.65 11.46
C ALA A 357 -5.44 13.07 10.07
N VAL A 358 -6.25 12.91 9.02
CA VAL A 358 -5.89 13.39 7.67
C VAL A 358 -5.87 14.91 7.63
N CYS A 359 -6.78 15.61 8.31
CA CYS A 359 -6.74 17.08 8.42
C CYS A 359 -5.44 17.56 9.06
N LEU A 360 -4.97 16.90 10.12
CA LEU A 360 -3.67 17.22 10.74
C LEU A 360 -2.53 16.97 9.74
N GLY A 361 -2.51 15.81 9.08
CA GLY A 361 -1.51 15.47 8.08
C GLY A 361 -1.48 16.44 6.90
N SER A 362 -2.65 16.88 6.42
CA SER A 362 -2.76 17.81 5.29
C SER A 362 -2.15 19.18 5.54
N VAL A 363 -2.05 19.60 6.80
CA VAL A 363 -1.38 20.85 7.20
C VAL A 363 0.12 20.65 7.38
N LEU A 364 0.53 19.49 7.92
CA LEU A 364 1.95 19.20 8.18
C LEU A 364 2.77 19.02 6.90
N ILE A 365 2.17 18.45 5.84
CA ILE A 365 2.86 18.21 4.57
C ILE A 365 3.39 19.52 3.95
N PRO A 366 2.54 20.52 3.64
CA PRO A 366 3.03 21.75 3.05
C PRO A 366 3.95 22.56 3.98
N ILE A 367 3.79 22.46 5.31
CA ILE A 367 4.74 23.07 6.26
C ILE A 367 6.14 22.48 6.05
N GLY A 368 6.24 21.15 5.95
CA GLY A 368 7.51 20.49 5.69
C GLY A 368 8.10 20.87 4.33
N GLU A 369 7.28 20.92 3.29
CA GLU A 369 7.71 21.26 1.93
C GLU A 369 8.19 22.71 1.82
N PHE A 370 7.46 23.69 2.39
CA PHE A 370 7.93 25.08 2.47
C PHE A 370 9.23 25.21 3.26
N TRP A 371 9.31 24.52 4.40
CA TRP A 371 10.54 24.52 5.21
C TRP A 371 11.72 23.97 4.41
N PHE A 372 11.56 22.81 3.75
CA PHE A 372 12.58 22.24 2.88
C PHE A 372 12.99 23.21 1.77
N ALA A 373 12.02 23.75 1.02
CA ALA A 373 12.24 24.65 -0.10
C ALA A 373 13.13 25.85 0.28
N TRP A 374 12.86 26.49 1.41
CA TRP A 374 13.58 27.70 1.81
C TRP A 374 14.87 27.43 2.61
N THR A 375 15.11 26.20 3.03
CA THR A 375 16.36 25.79 3.69
C THR A 375 17.30 24.96 2.80
N ALA A 376 16.91 24.69 1.56
CA ALA A 376 17.70 23.94 0.58
C ALA A 376 19.02 24.62 0.16
N LYS A 377 19.17 25.95 0.40
CA LYS A 377 20.34 26.71 0.01
C LYS A 377 21.64 26.25 0.68
N PRO A 378 22.78 26.17 -0.03
CA PRO A 378 24.05 25.75 0.56
C PRO A 378 24.53 26.60 1.74
N SER A 379 24.12 27.91 1.80
CA SER A 379 24.46 28.85 2.89
C SER A 379 23.77 28.52 4.21
N ILE A 380 22.71 27.67 4.19
CA ILE A 380 21.97 27.31 5.38
C ILE A 380 22.50 25.97 5.91
N HIS A 381 22.52 25.82 7.25
CA HIS A 381 23.02 24.61 7.89
C HIS A 381 22.26 23.35 7.39
N TRP A 382 22.99 22.31 7.03
CA TRP A 382 22.49 21.10 6.38
C TRP A 382 21.40 20.36 7.16
N ILE A 383 21.36 20.50 8.48
CA ILE A 383 20.37 19.82 9.34
C ILE A 383 18.93 20.35 9.10
N LEU A 384 18.79 21.63 8.71
CA LEU A 384 17.48 22.27 8.58
C LEU A 384 16.61 21.68 7.47
N PRO A 385 17.11 21.45 6.23
CA PRO A 385 16.32 20.74 5.22
C PRO A 385 16.05 19.27 5.60
N ILE A 386 16.91 18.62 6.38
CA ILE A 386 16.63 17.25 6.89
C ILE A 386 15.50 17.28 7.92
N LEU A 387 15.53 18.23 8.86
CA LEU A 387 14.47 18.40 9.86
C LEU A 387 13.12 18.75 9.22
N ALA A 388 13.09 19.44 8.10
CA ALA A 388 11.88 19.71 7.34
C ALA A 388 11.18 18.39 6.89
N GLY A 389 11.94 17.33 6.71
CA GLY A 389 11.41 15.99 6.46
C GLY A 389 10.56 15.42 7.60
N LEU A 390 10.70 15.90 8.85
CA LEU A 390 9.90 15.39 9.97
C LEU A 390 8.41 15.71 9.82
N PRO A 391 7.97 16.98 9.73
CA PRO A 391 6.56 17.30 9.53
C PRO A 391 6.03 16.75 8.19
N PHE A 392 6.84 16.78 7.13
CA PHE A 392 6.47 16.21 5.83
C PHE A 392 6.21 14.70 5.92
N GLY A 393 7.12 13.91 6.50
CA GLY A 393 6.98 12.48 6.67
C GLY A 393 5.85 12.10 7.63
N LEU A 394 5.69 12.82 8.75
CA LEU A 394 4.58 12.64 9.68
C LEU A 394 3.24 12.87 8.98
N GLY A 395 3.11 13.98 8.24
CA GLY A 395 1.92 14.30 7.48
C GLY A 395 1.58 13.25 6.42
N ASN A 396 2.58 12.81 5.62
CA ASN A 396 2.41 11.73 4.65
C ASN A 396 1.93 10.42 5.29
N GLY A 397 2.52 10.02 6.42
CA GLY A 397 2.12 8.82 7.15
C GLY A 397 0.66 8.91 7.63
N LEU A 398 0.26 10.03 8.22
CA LEU A 398 -1.11 10.27 8.67
C LEU A 398 -2.10 10.22 7.50
N VAL A 399 -1.80 10.92 6.42
CA VAL A 399 -2.66 10.94 5.22
C VAL A 399 -2.79 9.54 4.66
N PHE A 400 -1.70 8.83 4.46
CA PHE A 400 -1.73 7.50 3.87
C PHE A 400 -2.56 6.51 4.70
N ILE A 401 -2.32 6.44 6.02
CA ILE A 401 -3.00 5.50 6.91
C ILE A 401 -4.48 5.82 7.02
N TYR A 402 -4.82 7.07 7.35
CA TYR A 402 -6.20 7.41 7.74
C TYR A 402 -7.10 7.74 6.55
N ALA A 403 -6.57 8.24 5.42
CA ALA A 403 -7.38 8.41 4.22
C ALA A 403 -7.73 7.06 3.57
N THR A 404 -6.81 6.09 3.57
CA THR A 404 -7.11 4.73 3.13
C THR A 404 -8.12 4.04 4.05
N ASN A 405 -8.01 4.25 5.37
CA ASN A 405 -9.02 3.78 6.34
C ASN A 405 -10.39 4.42 6.10
N TYR A 406 -10.43 5.72 5.76
CA TYR A 406 -11.68 6.39 5.41
C TYR A 406 -12.35 5.76 4.18
N ILE A 407 -11.57 5.52 3.10
CA ILE A 407 -12.06 4.86 1.89
C ILE A 407 -12.59 3.47 2.22
N ALA A 408 -11.79 2.64 2.89
CA ALA A 408 -12.16 1.27 3.25
C ALA A 408 -13.40 1.23 4.16
N GLY A 409 -13.48 2.12 5.14
CA GLY A 409 -14.62 2.23 6.06
C GLY A 409 -15.90 2.73 5.39
N SER A 410 -15.78 3.58 4.35
CA SER A 410 -16.94 4.11 3.62
C SER A 410 -17.58 3.07 2.71
N TYR A 411 -16.81 2.18 2.09
CA TYR A 411 -17.30 1.24 1.09
C TYR A 411 -17.44 -0.20 1.58
N THR A 412 -17.14 -0.51 2.82
CA THR A 412 -17.25 -1.82 3.48
C THR A 412 -17.10 -3.05 2.56
N VAL A 413 -18.18 -3.50 1.89
CA VAL A 413 -18.20 -4.65 0.96
C VAL A 413 -17.32 -4.40 -0.29
N TYR A 414 -17.22 -3.16 -0.74
CA TYR A 414 -16.44 -2.78 -1.92
C TYR A 414 -15.05 -2.22 -1.57
N ALA A 415 -14.63 -2.29 -0.30
CA ALA A 415 -13.37 -1.74 0.19
C ALA A 415 -12.15 -2.19 -0.63
N ALA A 416 -12.06 -3.49 -0.96
CA ALA A 416 -10.96 -4.03 -1.76
C ALA A 416 -10.89 -3.38 -3.16
N SER A 417 -12.05 -3.17 -3.82
CA SER A 417 -12.10 -2.53 -5.13
C SER A 417 -11.77 -1.04 -5.06
N ALA A 418 -12.23 -0.33 -4.01
CA ALA A 418 -11.89 1.07 -3.79
C ALA A 418 -10.38 1.27 -3.53
N MET A 419 -9.78 0.38 -2.74
CA MET A 419 -8.34 0.39 -2.46
C MET A 419 -7.50 0.04 -3.69
N ALA A 420 -7.94 -0.91 -4.52
CA ALA A 420 -7.28 -1.21 -5.80
C ALA A 420 -7.32 0.01 -6.74
N GLY A 421 -8.46 0.69 -6.82
CA GLY A 421 -8.60 1.94 -7.57
C GLY A 421 -7.66 3.04 -7.05
N ASN A 422 -7.58 3.22 -5.73
CA ASN A 422 -6.64 4.16 -5.12
C ASN A 422 -5.18 3.83 -5.47
N SER A 423 -4.81 2.55 -5.45
CA SER A 423 -3.45 2.13 -5.81
C SER A 423 -3.09 2.48 -7.25
N ILE A 424 -4.00 2.24 -8.21
CA ILE A 424 -3.77 2.57 -9.63
C ILE A 424 -3.52 4.08 -9.81
N VAL A 425 -4.38 4.93 -9.26
CA VAL A 425 -4.24 6.39 -9.39
C VAL A 425 -2.97 6.88 -8.69
N ARG A 426 -2.71 6.43 -7.49
CA ARG A 426 -1.56 6.82 -6.67
C ARG A 426 -0.23 6.47 -7.33
N TYR A 427 -0.07 5.23 -7.79
CA TYR A 427 1.16 4.81 -8.48
C TYR A 427 1.27 5.44 -9.87
N GLY A 428 0.14 5.69 -10.54
CA GLY A 428 0.11 6.43 -11.80
C GLY A 428 0.67 7.85 -11.65
N LEU A 429 0.13 8.64 -10.72
CA LEU A 429 0.60 10.00 -10.46
C LEU A 429 2.03 10.01 -9.89
N GLY A 430 2.35 9.10 -8.96
CA GLY A 430 3.70 8.96 -8.40
C GLY A 430 4.76 8.56 -9.43
N GLY A 431 4.38 7.89 -10.52
CA GLY A 431 5.29 7.54 -11.59
C GLY A 431 5.49 8.66 -12.62
N VAL A 432 4.46 9.45 -12.89
CA VAL A 432 4.52 10.48 -13.94
C VAL A 432 5.15 11.79 -13.44
N LEU A 433 4.81 12.23 -12.22
CA LEU A 433 5.25 13.52 -11.74
C LEU A 433 6.77 13.66 -11.62
N PRO A 434 7.54 12.65 -11.15
CA PRO A 434 9.00 12.72 -11.11
C PRO A 434 9.68 12.96 -12.45
N LEU A 435 9.07 12.56 -13.58
CA LEU A 435 9.61 12.80 -14.92
C LEU A 435 9.74 14.30 -15.25
N ALA A 436 8.85 15.13 -14.70
CA ALA A 436 8.95 16.57 -14.81
C ALA A 436 9.85 17.20 -13.73
N GLY A 437 10.22 16.42 -12.72
CA GLY A 437 10.89 16.91 -11.50
C GLY A 437 12.24 17.55 -11.78
N SER A 438 13.16 16.83 -12.41
CA SER A 438 14.51 17.31 -12.69
C SER A 438 14.46 18.63 -13.46
N LYS A 439 13.73 18.69 -14.58
CA LYS A 439 13.57 19.92 -15.35
C LYS A 439 12.96 21.06 -14.54
N MET A 440 11.98 20.77 -13.70
CA MET A 440 11.33 21.76 -12.83
C MET A 440 12.30 22.32 -11.80
N TYR A 441 13.06 21.47 -11.11
CA TYR A 441 14.02 21.89 -10.09
C TYR A 441 15.21 22.65 -10.68
N HIS A 442 15.74 22.27 -11.84
CA HIS A 442 16.81 23.01 -12.52
C HIS A 442 16.35 24.34 -13.11
N THR A 443 15.09 24.44 -13.60
CA THR A 443 14.59 25.68 -14.22
C THR A 443 14.14 26.71 -13.18
N LEU A 444 13.40 26.29 -12.15
CA LEU A 444 12.84 27.17 -11.12
C LEU A 444 13.77 27.33 -9.92
N GLY A 445 14.73 26.43 -9.75
CA GLY A 445 15.50 26.27 -8.54
C GLY A 445 14.71 25.62 -7.40
N PRO A 446 15.40 25.00 -6.41
CA PRO A 446 14.74 24.24 -5.33
C PRO A 446 13.72 25.07 -4.53
N ASN A 447 13.99 26.34 -4.32
CA ASN A 447 13.12 27.22 -3.54
C ASN A 447 11.74 27.40 -4.20
N TRP A 448 11.72 27.75 -5.48
CA TRP A 448 10.46 28.01 -6.18
C TRP A 448 9.76 26.74 -6.61
N ALA A 449 10.52 25.69 -6.98
CA ALA A 449 9.95 24.37 -7.27
C ALA A 449 9.23 23.80 -6.05
N GLY A 450 9.89 23.76 -4.89
CA GLY A 450 9.26 23.31 -3.64
C GLY A 450 8.11 24.23 -3.20
N THR A 451 8.23 25.54 -3.36
CA THR A 451 7.13 26.48 -3.07
C THR A 451 5.89 26.19 -3.92
N MET A 452 6.08 25.92 -5.22
CA MET A 452 4.98 25.56 -6.12
C MET A 452 4.27 24.27 -5.67
N LEU A 453 5.03 23.25 -5.29
CA LEU A 453 4.48 21.99 -4.78
C LEU A 453 3.72 22.21 -3.46
N ALA A 454 4.31 22.94 -2.53
CA ALA A 454 3.67 23.27 -1.26
C ALA A 454 2.36 24.08 -1.46
N ILE A 455 2.30 25.01 -2.44
CA ILE A 455 1.05 25.71 -2.77
C ILE A 455 -0.01 24.74 -3.31
N ILE A 456 0.37 23.79 -4.17
CA ILE A 456 -0.56 22.77 -4.64
C ILE A 456 -1.13 21.97 -3.46
N GLU A 457 -0.29 21.57 -2.50
CA GLU A 457 -0.72 20.87 -1.30
C GLU A 457 -1.64 21.73 -0.41
N VAL A 458 -1.34 23.03 -0.24
CA VAL A 458 -2.20 23.98 0.48
C VAL A 458 -3.58 24.08 -0.15
N VAL A 459 -3.66 24.16 -1.49
CA VAL A 459 -4.93 24.21 -2.23
C VAL A 459 -5.76 22.93 -2.00
N LEU A 460 -5.10 21.81 -1.69
CA LEU A 460 -5.77 20.54 -1.43
C LEU A 460 -6.20 20.35 0.05
N ILE A 461 -5.69 21.17 0.99
CA ILE A 461 -6.09 21.09 2.42
C ILE A 461 -7.62 21.09 2.63
N PRO A 462 -8.43 21.88 1.91
CA PRO A 462 -9.88 21.88 2.12
C PRO A 462 -10.54 20.52 1.91
N ILE A 463 -9.96 19.61 1.13
CA ILE A 463 -10.57 18.29 0.83
C ILE A 463 -10.78 17.47 2.10
N PRO A 464 -9.77 17.14 2.93
CA PRO A 464 -9.97 16.39 4.17
C PRO A 464 -10.94 17.08 5.14
N PHE A 465 -10.86 18.41 5.28
CA PHE A 465 -11.77 19.18 6.15
C PHE A 465 -13.22 19.11 5.67
N PHE A 466 -13.44 19.17 4.36
CA PHE A 466 -14.75 19.02 3.77
C PHE A 466 -15.36 17.64 4.04
N PHE A 467 -14.55 16.58 3.87
CA PHE A 467 -14.99 15.22 4.18
C PHE A 467 -15.15 14.96 5.68
N TYR A 468 -14.35 15.57 6.54
CA TYR A 468 -14.54 15.52 7.98
C TYR A 468 -15.92 16.08 8.39
N LYS A 469 -16.32 17.24 7.82
CA LYS A 469 -17.57 17.93 8.17
C LYS A 469 -18.79 17.39 7.43
N PHE A 470 -18.66 17.06 6.15
CA PHE A 470 -19.78 16.71 5.26
C PHE A 470 -19.73 15.28 4.73
N GLY A 471 -18.78 14.48 5.13
CA GLY A 471 -18.55 13.11 4.63
C GLY A 471 -19.79 12.22 4.73
N HIS A 472 -20.48 12.25 5.86
CA HIS A 472 -21.72 11.51 6.05
C HIS A 472 -22.79 11.84 4.98
N LYS A 473 -22.98 13.13 4.65
CA LYS A 473 -23.96 13.55 3.63
C LYS A 473 -23.55 13.08 2.22
N ILE A 474 -22.25 13.04 1.94
CA ILE A 474 -21.72 12.57 0.66
C ILE A 474 -21.89 11.06 0.55
N ARG A 475 -21.60 10.32 1.63
CA ARG A 475 -21.79 8.86 1.69
C ARG A 475 -23.25 8.46 1.37
N LEU A 476 -24.21 9.16 1.93
CA LEU A 476 -25.63 8.91 1.66
C LEU A 476 -26.07 9.23 0.22
N ARG A 477 -25.25 9.92 -0.58
CA ARG A 477 -25.50 10.18 -2.00
C ARG A 477 -24.77 9.22 -2.95
N SER A 478 -23.87 8.39 -2.43
CA SER A 478 -23.15 7.40 -3.24
C SER A 478 -24.10 6.26 -3.65
N PRO A 479 -24.27 5.99 -4.96
CA PRO A 479 -25.15 4.93 -5.43
C PRO A 479 -24.77 3.54 -4.90
N MET A 480 -23.45 3.27 -4.76
CA MET A 480 -22.96 1.98 -4.27
C MET A 480 -23.24 1.81 -2.78
N ILE A 481 -23.05 2.85 -1.97
CA ILE A 481 -23.28 2.81 -0.52
C ILE A 481 -24.76 2.73 -0.22
N VAL A 482 -25.60 3.54 -0.90
CA VAL A 482 -27.06 3.51 -0.75
C VAL A 482 -27.64 2.17 -1.18
N GLY A 483 -27.13 1.59 -2.26
CA GLY A 483 -27.50 0.24 -2.71
C GLY A 483 -27.19 -0.81 -1.65
N GLU A 484 -26.04 -0.74 -0.99
CA GLU A 484 -25.66 -1.64 0.11
C GLU A 484 -26.58 -1.47 1.34
N ILE A 485 -26.83 -0.23 1.76
CA ILE A 485 -27.74 0.05 2.90
C ILE A 485 -29.14 -0.51 2.60
N ARG A 486 -29.64 -0.32 1.38
CA ARG A 486 -30.96 -0.81 0.96
C ARG A 486 -31.01 -2.35 0.94
N ASN A 487 -29.96 -3.02 0.47
CA ASN A 487 -29.88 -4.48 0.47
C ASN A 487 -29.82 -5.03 1.91
N ARG A 488 -29.06 -4.41 2.81
CA ARG A 488 -29.06 -4.79 4.24
C ARG A 488 -30.44 -4.62 4.90
N ALA A 489 -31.15 -3.54 4.58
CA ALA A 489 -32.48 -3.27 5.13
C ALA A 489 -33.55 -4.21 4.57
N SER A 490 -33.37 -4.74 3.33
CA SER A 490 -34.31 -5.68 2.69
C SER A 490 -34.02 -7.15 2.99
N GLY A 491 -32.96 -7.45 3.77
CA GLY A 491 -32.57 -8.86 4.08
C GLY A 491 -32.10 -9.64 2.86
N LYS A 492 -31.66 -8.94 1.80
CA LYS A 492 -31.15 -9.55 0.56
C LYS A 492 -29.62 -9.46 0.46
#